data_277ff8893a88339d65ad07ddff6e554a
#
_entry.id   277ff8893a88339d65ad07ddff6e554a
#
_cell.length_a   1.000
_cell.length_b   1.000
_cell.length_c   1.000
_cell.angle_alpha   90.00
_cell.angle_beta   90.00
_cell.angle_gamma   90.00
#
_symmetry.space_group_name_H-M   'P 1'
#
loop_
_entity.id
_entity.type
_entity.pdbx_description
1 polymer ?
#
loop_
_entity_poly.entity_id
_entity_poly.type
_entity_poly.pdbx_seq_one_letter_code
_entity_poly.pdbx_strand_id
1 'polypeptide(L)'
;MSVERVQWHSPALGREMPLQVVGHAGARVLVFPTSLGSCTEWTDRHMHRPEVLGEHLERGWIQLFCLHHVHEESWYGEHLHPGARASRHLQYDRYLLDEVLPFAASRNANPFVIALGASFGAYHATCFGMRHPERVNRIIGLSGTYDIKRLTGGYSDDNVYACNPTDFMRHEHDPARLAAFRKQDIVLAVGRDDPARPNNEVFSGVLWGKQIGNALRIWDGWSHDWPYWEKMARLYIAGHD
;
A
#
# COMPACT_ATOMS: atom_id res chain seq x y z
N MET A 1 -14.22 -19.86 5.22
CA MET A 1 -13.90 -18.43 5.05
C MET A 1 -14.70 -17.87 3.88
N SER A 2 -15.40 -16.74 4.07
CA SER A 2 -16.18 -16.10 3.00
C SER A 2 -15.26 -15.22 2.14
N VAL A 3 -15.39 -15.32 0.82
CA VAL A 3 -14.80 -14.43 -0.16
C VAL A 3 -15.96 -13.80 -0.93
N GLU A 4 -16.09 -12.48 -0.85
CA GLU A 4 -17.13 -11.72 -1.53
C GLU A 4 -16.49 -10.84 -2.60
N ARG A 5 -17.06 -10.80 -3.80
CA ARG A 5 -16.66 -9.86 -4.85
C ARG A 5 -17.74 -8.80 -5.00
N VAL A 6 -17.33 -7.55 -4.90
CA VAL A 6 -18.18 -6.38 -5.10
C VAL A 6 -17.63 -5.53 -6.22
N GLN A 7 -18.50 -4.74 -6.85
CA GLN A 7 -18.12 -3.83 -7.92
C GLN A 7 -19.10 -2.66 -7.92
N TRP A 8 -18.57 -1.46 -8.17
CA TRP A 8 -19.39 -0.26 -8.36
C TRP A 8 -18.75 0.70 -9.36
N HIS A 9 -19.56 1.56 -9.92
CA HIS A 9 -19.07 2.65 -10.74
C HIS A 9 -18.44 3.71 -9.85
N SER A 10 -17.12 3.94 -9.99
CA SER A 10 -16.39 4.92 -9.22
C SER A 10 -16.58 6.32 -9.81
N PRO A 11 -17.18 7.29 -9.09
CA PRO A 11 -17.22 8.68 -9.52
C PRO A 11 -15.83 9.30 -9.68
N ALA A 12 -14.89 8.97 -8.79
CA ALA A 12 -13.52 9.50 -8.84
C ALA A 12 -12.76 9.04 -10.09
N LEU A 13 -13.03 7.81 -10.55
CA LEU A 13 -12.31 7.18 -11.67
C LEU A 13 -13.11 7.16 -12.98
N GLY A 14 -14.44 7.37 -12.95
CA GLY A 14 -15.32 7.32 -14.11
C GLY A 14 -15.40 5.94 -14.74
N ARG A 15 -15.25 4.86 -13.94
CA ARG A 15 -15.27 3.47 -14.43
C ARG A 15 -15.72 2.50 -13.35
N GLU A 16 -16.06 1.28 -13.76
CA GLU A 16 -16.32 0.17 -12.85
C GLU A 16 -15.04 -0.25 -12.12
N MET A 17 -15.13 -0.37 -10.80
CA MET A 17 -14.03 -0.79 -9.95
C MET A 17 -14.44 -2.01 -9.12
N PRO A 18 -13.86 -3.18 -9.41
CA PRO A 18 -14.07 -4.37 -8.59
C PRO A 18 -13.19 -4.32 -7.34
N LEU A 19 -13.68 -4.94 -6.28
CA LEU A 19 -13.00 -5.14 -5.01
C LEU A 19 -13.37 -6.53 -4.47
N GLN A 20 -12.45 -7.18 -3.78
CA GLN A 20 -12.73 -8.44 -3.11
C GLN A 20 -12.60 -8.28 -1.60
N VAL A 21 -13.58 -8.78 -0.86
CA VAL A 21 -13.59 -8.79 0.61
C VAL A 21 -13.35 -10.21 1.09
N VAL A 22 -12.38 -10.40 2.01
CA VAL A 22 -12.04 -11.70 2.58
C VAL A 22 -12.04 -11.58 4.10
N GLY A 23 -12.73 -12.50 4.78
CA GLY A 23 -12.91 -12.46 6.23
C GLY A 23 -14.16 -11.69 6.66
N HIS A 24 -14.32 -11.44 7.98
CA HIS A 24 -15.58 -10.95 8.53
C HIS A 24 -15.45 -9.90 9.64
N ALA A 25 -14.25 -9.71 10.21
CA ALA A 25 -14.02 -8.80 11.34
C ALA A 25 -12.53 -8.48 11.50
N GLY A 26 -12.19 -7.63 12.48
CA GLY A 26 -10.82 -7.27 12.86
C GLY A 26 -10.33 -6.00 12.20
N ALA A 27 -9.00 -5.78 12.17
CA ALA A 27 -8.41 -4.64 11.50
C ALA A 27 -8.74 -4.66 10.00
N ARG A 28 -9.10 -3.51 9.43
CA ARG A 28 -9.37 -3.35 7.99
C ARG A 28 -8.06 -3.28 7.22
N VAL A 29 -7.78 -4.27 6.39
CA VAL A 29 -6.55 -4.32 5.60
C VAL A 29 -6.86 -3.96 4.15
N LEU A 30 -6.42 -2.80 3.70
CA LEU A 30 -6.41 -2.40 2.30
C LEU A 30 -5.24 -3.10 1.63
N VAL A 31 -5.52 -4.05 0.75
CA VAL A 31 -4.50 -4.85 0.06
C VAL A 31 -4.30 -4.33 -1.35
N PHE A 32 -3.14 -3.79 -1.61
CA PHE A 32 -2.76 -3.23 -2.91
C PHE A 32 -2.13 -4.31 -3.80
N PRO A 33 -2.61 -4.49 -5.04
CA PRO A 33 -2.07 -5.51 -5.93
C PRO A 33 -0.65 -5.17 -6.39
N THR A 34 0.09 -6.19 -6.80
CA THR A 34 1.39 -6.01 -7.44
C THR A 34 1.25 -5.37 -8.83
N SER A 35 2.35 -5.26 -9.58
CA SER A 35 2.33 -4.74 -10.95
C SER A 35 1.33 -5.49 -11.83
N LEU A 36 0.32 -4.78 -12.36
CA LEU A 36 -0.74 -5.33 -13.21
C LEU A 36 -1.54 -6.49 -12.58
N GLY A 37 -1.43 -6.68 -11.27
CA GLY A 37 -2.25 -7.62 -10.51
C GLY A 37 -3.72 -7.18 -10.46
N SER A 38 -4.60 -7.98 -9.88
CA SER A 38 -6.03 -7.68 -9.76
C SER A 38 -6.49 -7.73 -8.31
N CYS A 39 -7.75 -7.38 -8.05
CA CYS A 39 -8.34 -7.56 -6.73
C CYS A 39 -8.42 -9.02 -6.27
N THR A 40 -8.28 -9.98 -7.17
CA THR A 40 -8.26 -11.42 -6.84
C THR A 40 -6.85 -11.97 -6.62
N GLU A 41 -5.81 -11.21 -6.96
CA GLU A 41 -4.43 -11.67 -6.96
C GLU A 41 -4.03 -12.36 -5.63
N TRP A 42 -4.34 -11.74 -4.49
CA TRP A 42 -3.97 -12.29 -3.18
C TRP A 42 -4.71 -13.59 -2.85
N THR A 43 -5.96 -13.75 -3.29
CA THR A 43 -6.68 -15.01 -3.14
C THR A 43 -6.21 -16.05 -4.16
N ASP A 44 -5.92 -15.65 -5.40
CA ASP A 44 -5.37 -16.53 -6.43
C ASP A 44 -3.97 -17.04 -6.05
N ARG A 45 -3.19 -16.23 -5.33
CA ARG A 45 -1.91 -16.60 -4.70
C ARG A 45 -2.06 -17.27 -3.33
N HIS A 46 -3.30 -17.61 -2.97
CA HIS A 46 -3.61 -18.36 -1.76
C HIS A 46 -3.15 -17.71 -0.44
N MET A 47 -3.03 -16.39 -0.38
CA MET A 47 -2.67 -15.65 0.84
C MET A 47 -3.64 -15.88 2.00
N HIS A 48 -4.85 -16.36 1.71
CA HIS A 48 -5.90 -16.73 2.67
C HIS A 48 -5.73 -18.12 3.30
N ARG A 49 -4.68 -18.89 2.95
CA ARG A 49 -4.42 -20.20 3.57
C ARG A 49 -4.08 -20.05 5.06
N PRO A 50 -4.37 -21.09 5.88
CA PRO A 50 -4.08 -21.08 7.32
C PRO A 50 -2.63 -20.71 7.66
N GLU A 51 -1.68 -21.22 6.89
CA GLU A 51 -0.24 -21.00 7.07
C GLU A 51 0.23 -19.59 6.68
N VAL A 52 -0.62 -18.78 6.02
CA VAL A 52 -0.32 -17.39 5.66
C VAL A 52 -1.19 -16.44 6.51
N LEU A 53 -2.33 -16.00 6.03
CA LEU A 53 -3.24 -15.09 6.74
C LEU A 53 -4.55 -15.76 7.21
N GLY A 54 -4.76 -17.03 6.87
CA GLY A 54 -6.02 -17.73 7.13
C GLY A 54 -6.38 -17.78 8.60
N GLU A 55 -5.43 -18.05 9.49
CA GLU A 55 -5.69 -18.02 10.95
C GLU A 55 -6.17 -16.63 11.41
N HIS A 56 -5.53 -15.56 10.94
CA HIS A 56 -5.93 -14.18 11.30
C HIS A 56 -7.32 -13.84 10.79
N LEU A 57 -7.69 -14.34 9.61
CA LEU A 57 -9.00 -14.15 9.00
C LEU A 57 -10.10 -14.96 9.71
N GLU A 58 -9.82 -16.22 10.04
CA GLU A 58 -10.77 -17.10 10.74
C GLU A 58 -11.07 -16.62 12.16
N ARG A 59 -10.03 -16.14 12.85
CA ARG A 59 -10.17 -15.56 14.20
C ARG A 59 -10.81 -14.16 14.20
N GLY A 60 -11.01 -13.57 13.02
CA GLY A 60 -11.54 -12.22 12.92
C GLY A 60 -10.58 -11.15 13.45
N TRP A 61 -9.27 -11.37 13.37
CA TRP A 61 -8.27 -10.36 13.74
C TRP A 61 -8.05 -9.35 12.62
N ILE A 62 -8.24 -9.79 11.37
CA ILE A 62 -8.15 -8.95 10.17
C ILE A 62 -9.29 -9.25 9.19
N GLN A 63 -9.63 -8.27 8.37
CA GLN A 63 -10.48 -8.42 7.20
C GLN A 63 -9.78 -7.74 6.00
N LEU A 64 -9.61 -8.48 4.90
CA LEU A 64 -8.94 -7.96 3.72
C LEU A 64 -9.96 -7.29 2.79
N PHE A 65 -9.58 -6.13 2.28
CA PHE A 65 -10.21 -5.41 1.18
C PHE A 65 -9.19 -5.35 0.04
N CYS A 66 -9.25 -6.35 -0.84
CA CYS A 66 -8.30 -6.50 -1.93
C CYS A 66 -8.71 -5.60 -3.09
N LEU A 67 -7.86 -4.64 -3.40
CA LEU A 67 -8.11 -3.54 -4.33
C LEU A 67 -7.80 -3.91 -5.77
N HIS A 68 -8.51 -3.30 -6.70
CA HIS A 68 -8.09 -3.23 -8.10
C HIS A 68 -7.28 -1.94 -8.35
N HIS A 69 -6.67 -1.82 -9.52
CA HIS A 69 -5.76 -0.73 -9.86
C HIS A 69 -6.17 0.03 -11.13
N VAL A 70 -5.41 1.09 -11.43
CA VAL A 70 -5.47 1.86 -12.68
C VAL A 70 -4.07 2.00 -13.31
N HIS A 71 -3.24 0.95 -13.22
CA HIS A 71 -1.82 1.02 -13.60
C HIS A 71 -1.63 1.42 -15.06
N GLU A 72 -2.40 0.83 -16.01
CA GLU A 72 -2.30 1.14 -17.44
C GLU A 72 -2.77 2.56 -17.78
N GLU A 73 -3.63 3.14 -16.94
CA GLU A 73 -4.11 4.53 -17.09
C GLU A 73 -3.25 5.53 -16.33
N SER A 74 -2.34 5.04 -15.47
CA SER A 74 -1.43 5.83 -14.66
C SER A 74 0.03 5.47 -14.94
N TRP A 75 0.76 4.94 -13.99
CA TRP A 75 2.21 4.78 -14.06
C TRP A 75 2.72 3.92 -15.24
N TYR A 76 1.94 2.97 -15.73
CA TYR A 76 2.28 2.13 -16.90
C TYR A 76 1.66 2.63 -18.21
N GLY A 77 0.96 3.76 -18.19
CA GLY A 77 0.52 4.45 -19.40
C GLY A 77 1.66 5.23 -20.04
N GLU A 78 2.71 4.54 -20.53
CA GLU A 78 3.95 5.17 -21.00
C GLU A 78 3.76 6.14 -22.17
N HIS A 79 2.64 5.99 -22.92
CA HIS A 79 2.24 6.92 -23.97
C HIS A 79 1.71 8.26 -23.43
N LEU A 80 1.42 8.35 -22.13
CA LEU A 80 0.93 9.55 -21.47
C LEU A 80 2.09 10.35 -20.86
N HIS A 81 1.90 11.68 -20.83
CA HIS A 81 2.83 12.57 -20.14
C HIS A 81 2.89 12.20 -18.63
N PRO A 82 4.07 12.23 -17.97
CA PRO A 82 4.21 11.86 -16.56
C PRO A 82 3.26 12.59 -15.60
N GLY A 83 3.01 13.89 -15.81
CA GLY A 83 2.03 14.66 -15.03
C GLY A 83 0.60 14.15 -15.17
N ALA A 84 0.20 13.68 -16.37
CA ALA A 84 -1.11 13.08 -16.59
C ALA A 84 -1.22 11.71 -15.87
N ARG A 85 -0.15 10.91 -15.91
CA ARG A 85 -0.06 9.64 -15.16
C ARG A 85 -0.20 9.87 -13.65
N ALA A 86 0.48 10.88 -13.12
CA ALA A 86 0.39 11.28 -11.72
C ALA A 86 -1.02 11.79 -11.37
N SER A 87 -1.64 12.61 -12.23
CA SER A 87 -3.01 13.07 -12.05
C SER A 87 -3.99 11.89 -11.97
N ARG A 88 -3.84 10.87 -12.83
CA ARG A 88 -4.67 9.66 -12.77
C ARG A 88 -4.43 8.87 -11.48
N HIS A 89 -3.21 8.78 -11.01
CA HIS A 89 -2.90 8.17 -9.71
C HIS A 89 -3.56 8.95 -8.55
N LEU A 90 -3.61 10.27 -8.59
CA LEU A 90 -4.31 11.08 -7.59
C LEU A 90 -5.83 10.89 -7.61
N GLN A 91 -6.43 10.59 -8.79
CA GLN A 91 -7.83 10.17 -8.86
C GLN A 91 -8.04 8.80 -8.18
N TYR A 92 -7.09 7.87 -8.35
CA TYR A 92 -7.11 6.60 -7.64
C TYR A 92 -6.98 6.79 -6.12
N ASP A 93 -6.12 7.69 -5.67
CA ASP A 93 -6.02 8.08 -4.25
C ASP A 93 -7.36 8.59 -3.69
N ARG A 94 -8.08 9.43 -4.44
CA ARG A 94 -9.44 9.87 -4.07
C ARG A 94 -10.44 8.72 -4.02
N TYR A 95 -10.41 7.82 -4.99
CA TYR A 95 -11.23 6.60 -4.97
C TYR A 95 -11.01 5.81 -3.67
N LEU A 96 -9.77 5.65 -3.25
CA LEU A 96 -9.46 4.97 -1.99
C LEU A 96 -10.00 5.71 -0.77
N LEU A 97 -9.80 7.03 -0.73
CA LEU A 97 -10.19 7.87 0.40
C LEU A 97 -11.72 8.01 0.50
N ASP A 98 -12.38 8.34 -0.61
CA ASP A 98 -13.77 8.80 -0.63
C ASP A 98 -14.77 7.67 -0.88
N GLU A 99 -14.33 6.52 -1.41
CA GLU A 99 -15.20 5.42 -1.76
C GLU A 99 -14.83 4.12 -1.00
N VAL A 100 -13.56 3.67 -1.10
CA VAL A 100 -13.14 2.38 -0.51
C VAL A 100 -13.13 2.44 1.02
N LEU A 101 -12.56 3.48 1.64
CA LEU A 101 -12.53 3.61 3.10
C LEU A 101 -13.94 3.69 3.71
N PRO A 102 -14.88 4.50 3.18
CA PRO A 102 -16.27 4.49 3.64
C PRO A 102 -16.96 3.14 3.44
N PHE A 103 -16.75 2.49 2.28
CA PHE A 103 -17.27 1.14 2.05
C PHE A 103 -16.73 0.15 3.08
N ALA A 104 -15.42 0.13 3.31
CA ALA A 104 -14.81 -0.75 4.32
C ALA A 104 -15.35 -0.45 5.73
N ALA A 105 -15.58 0.82 6.06
CA ALA A 105 -16.17 1.22 7.34
C ALA A 105 -17.63 0.77 7.49
N SER A 106 -18.40 0.74 6.42
CA SER A 106 -19.79 0.24 6.43
C SER A 106 -19.87 -1.28 6.63
N ARG A 107 -18.82 -2.01 6.24
CA ARG A 107 -18.74 -3.48 6.39
C ARG A 107 -18.13 -3.91 7.71
N ASN A 108 -17.32 -3.06 8.32
CA ASN A 108 -16.54 -3.39 9.51
C ASN A 108 -16.28 -2.12 10.33
N ALA A 109 -16.83 -2.07 11.53
CA ALA A 109 -16.76 -0.91 12.42
C ALA A 109 -15.37 -0.72 13.09
N ASN A 110 -14.45 -1.69 12.97
CA ASN A 110 -13.11 -1.56 13.55
C ASN A 110 -12.38 -0.36 12.92
N PRO A 111 -11.94 0.64 13.69
CA PRO A 111 -11.31 1.84 13.14
C PRO A 111 -9.88 1.63 12.63
N PHE A 112 -9.23 0.53 13.01
CA PHE A 112 -7.82 0.28 12.68
C PHE A 112 -7.67 -0.11 11.20
N VAL A 113 -6.92 0.69 10.45
CA VAL A 113 -6.68 0.50 9.02
C VAL A 113 -5.21 0.18 8.78
N ILE A 114 -4.97 -0.89 8.04
CA ILE A 114 -3.65 -1.32 7.55
C ILE A 114 -3.61 -1.14 6.04
N ALA A 115 -2.59 -0.46 5.51
CA ALA A 115 -2.26 -0.44 4.10
C ALA A 115 -1.14 -1.45 3.84
N LEU A 116 -1.41 -2.49 3.05
CA LEU A 116 -0.50 -3.60 2.78
C LEU A 116 -0.32 -3.80 1.29
N GLY A 117 0.91 -3.96 0.84
CA GLY A 117 1.20 -4.29 -0.55
C GLY A 117 2.57 -4.90 -0.74
N ALA A 118 2.75 -5.59 -1.86
CA ALA A 118 4.03 -6.16 -2.29
C ALA A 118 4.45 -5.53 -3.63
N SER A 119 5.78 -5.38 -3.85
CA SER A 119 6.33 -4.81 -5.08
C SER A 119 5.72 -3.44 -5.38
N PHE A 120 5.06 -3.26 -6.53
CA PHE A 120 4.40 -2.00 -6.86
C PHE A 120 3.21 -1.69 -5.94
N GLY A 121 2.54 -2.71 -5.40
CA GLY A 121 1.54 -2.55 -4.36
C GLY A 121 2.08 -1.95 -3.07
N ALA A 122 3.35 -2.22 -2.72
CA ALA A 122 4.00 -1.60 -1.57
C ALA A 122 4.19 -0.09 -1.76
N TYR A 123 4.51 0.36 -2.98
CA TYR A 123 4.52 1.78 -3.32
C TYR A 123 3.14 2.40 -3.10
N HIS A 124 2.08 1.79 -3.64
CA HIS A 124 0.72 2.31 -3.51
C HIS A 124 0.26 2.37 -2.05
N ALA A 125 0.50 1.31 -1.28
CA ALA A 125 0.16 1.23 0.14
C ALA A 125 0.88 2.34 0.94
N THR A 126 2.17 2.52 0.69
CA THR A 126 2.99 3.52 1.37
C THR A 126 2.61 4.94 0.93
N CYS A 127 2.43 5.17 -0.37
CA CYS A 127 2.01 6.48 -0.88
C CYS A 127 0.66 6.90 -0.27
N PHE A 128 -0.35 6.02 -0.30
CA PHE A 128 -1.65 6.28 0.30
C PHE A 128 -1.56 6.51 1.82
N GLY A 129 -0.87 5.63 2.54
CA GLY A 129 -0.73 5.75 3.99
C GLY A 129 0.01 7.00 4.44
N MET A 130 1.03 7.43 3.68
CA MET A 130 1.77 8.68 3.94
C MET A 130 0.98 9.93 3.55
N ARG A 131 0.10 9.86 2.55
CA ARG A 131 -0.77 10.99 2.20
C ARG A 131 -1.88 11.19 3.21
N HIS A 132 -2.34 10.11 3.86
CA HIS A 132 -3.48 10.08 4.78
C HIS A 132 -3.12 9.50 6.16
N PRO A 133 -2.15 10.10 6.89
CA PRO A 133 -1.65 9.54 8.15
C PRO A 133 -2.71 9.47 9.25
N GLU A 134 -3.78 10.26 9.15
CA GLU A 134 -4.91 10.24 10.09
C GLU A 134 -5.92 9.13 9.79
N ARG A 135 -5.81 8.47 8.63
CA ARG A 135 -6.74 7.43 8.16
C ARG A 135 -6.12 6.02 8.18
N VAL A 136 -4.80 5.93 8.13
CA VAL A 136 -4.05 4.66 8.07
C VAL A 136 -3.18 4.53 9.31
N ASN A 137 -3.41 3.47 10.08
CA ASN A 137 -2.71 3.23 11.33
C ASN A 137 -1.40 2.46 11.14
N ARG A 138 -1.38 1.53 10.15
CA ARG A 138 -0.20 0.72 9.84
C ARG A 138 0.06 0.67 8.35
N ILE A 139 1.33 0.74 7.97
CA ILE A 139 1.79 0.58 6.59
C ILE A 139 2.74 -0.62 6.55
N ILE A 140 2.49 -1.55 5.63
CA ILE A 140 3.36 -2.71 5.39
C ILE A 140 3.73 -2.73 3.92
N GLY A 141 4.96 -2.36 3.62
CA GLY A 141 5.51 -2.37 2.27
C GLY A 141 6.51 -3.51 2.10
N LEU A 142 6.17 -4.47 1.24
CA LEU A 142 7.01 -5.65 0.96
C LEU A 142 7.71 -5.48 -0.39
N SER A 143 9.02 -5.39 -0.40
CA SER A 143 9.86 -5.23 -1.60
C SER A 143 9.44 -4.01 -2.46
N GLY A 144 9.14 -2.89 -1.82
CA GLY A 144 8.62 -1.68 -2.47
C GLY A 144 9.70 -0.77 -3.02
N THR A 145 9.26 0.21 -3.83
CA THR A 145 10.06 1.36 -4.27
C THR A 145 9.31 2.64 -3.93
N TYR A 146 9.91 3.56 -3.20
CA TYR A 146 9.25 4.75 -2.63
C TYR A 146 9.73 6.07 -3.25
N ASP A 147 10.68 6.01 -4.19
CA ASP A 147 11.05 7.10 -5.10
C ASP A 147 10.72 6.68 -6.53
N ILE A 148 9.76 7.38 -7.14
CA ILE A 148 9.21 7.03 -8.46
C ILE A 148 9.84 7.79 -9.62
N LYS A 149 10.93 8.51 -9.40
CA LYS A 149 11.60 9.32 -10.46
C LYS A 149 11.92 8.51 -11.71
N ARG A 150 12.20 7.21 -11.54
CA ARG A 150 12.43 6.30 -12.68
C ARG A 150 11.20 6.19 -13.59
N LEU A 151 9.99 6.21 -13.02
CA LEU A 151 8.74 6.12 -13.79
C LEU A 151 8.42 7.41 -14.56
N THR A 152 9.01 8.53 -14.16
CA THR A 152 8.75 9.83 -14.75
C THR A 152 9.90 10.33 -15.64
N GLY A 153 10.99 9.54 -15.79
CA GLY A 153 12.19 9.97 -16.49
C GLY A 153 12.83 11.23 -15.89
N GLY A 154 12.63 11.45 -14.58
CA GLY A 154 13.10 12.63 -13.86
C GLY A 154 12.18 13.85 -13.96
N TYR A 155 11.09 13.79 -14.73
CA TYR A 155 10.08 14.85 -14.75
C TYR A 155 9.39 14.97 -13.37
N SER A 156 9.11 16.21 -12.95
CA SER A 156 8.36 16.51 -11.72
C SER A 156 7.48 17.73 -11.93
N ASP A 157 6.28 17.66 -11.38
CA ASP A 157 5.33 18.73 -11.16
C ASP A 157 4.64 18.49 -9.81
N ASP A 158 3.68 19.33 -9.43
CA ASP A 158 2.97 19.19 -8.16
C ASP A 158 2.26 17.83 -8.01
N ASN A 159 1.74 17.26 -9.11
CA ASN A 159 1.10 15.96 -9.09
C ASN A 159 2.11 14.83 -8.89
N VAL A 160 3.23 14.86 -9.61
CA VAL A 160 4.31 13.88 -9.47
C VAL A 160 4.93 13.97 -8.06
N TYR A 161 5.19 15.19 -7.58
CA TYR A 161 5.67 15.42 -6.23
C TYR A 161 4.73 14.82 -5.18
N ALA A 162 3.43 15.07 -5.29
CA ALA A 162 2.41 14.53 -4.38
C ALA A 162 2.30 12.99 -4.42
N CYS A 163 2.81 12.35 -5.47
CA CYS A 163 2.84 10.89 -5.64
C CYS A 163 4.21 10.27 -5.30
N ASN A 164 5.21 11.04 -4.90
CA ASN A 164 6.54 10.53 -4.55
C ASN A 164 6.79 10.58 -3.04
N PRO A 165 6.57 9.46 -2.30
CA PRO A 165 6.74 9.42 -0.85
C PRO A 165 8.10 9.95 -0.38
N THR A 166 9.18 9.59 -1.06
CA THR A 166 10.52 10.02 -0.68
C THR A 166 10.69 11.53 -0.80
N ASP A 167 10.12 12.16 -1.84
CA ASP A 167 10.27 13.61 -2.05
C ASP A 167 9.39 14.41 -1.10
N PHE A 168 8.09 14.10 -1.00
CA PHE A 168 7.23 14.90 -0.13
C PHE A 168 7.59 14.72 1.36
N MET A 169 8.05 13.53 1.78
CA MET A 169 8.51 13.33 3.15
C MET A 169 9.80 14.09 3.48
N ARG A 170 10.71 14.23 2.52
CA ARG A 170 11.91 15.07 2.73
C ARG A 170 11.57 16.52 3.06
N HIS A 171 10.54 17.05 2.41
CA HIS A 171 10.14 18.45 2.53
C HIS A 171 8.94 18.67 3.48
N GLU A 172 8.49 17.61 4.15
CA GLU A 172 7.42 17.75 5.15
C GLU A 172 7.94 18.45 6.41
N HIS A 173 7.31 19.54 6.80
CA HIS A 173 7.68 20.33 7.98
C HIS A 173 6.47 20.70 8.85
N ASP A 174 5.25 20.37 8.42
CA ASP A 174 4.04 20.66 9.19
C ASP A 174 4.06 19.84 10.50
N PRO A 175 4.05 20.50 11.68
CA PRO A 175 4.13 19.80 12.97
C PRO A 175 2.94 18.86 13.21
N ALA A 176 1.74 19.21 12.75
CA ALA A 176 0.54 18.39 12.94
C ALA A 176 0.61 17.12 12.09
N ARG A 177 1.06 17.25 10.83
CA ARG A 177 1.30 16.08 9.96
C ARG A 177 2.42 15.20 10.49
N LEU A 178 3.55 15.78 10.93
CA LEU A 178 4.64 15.02 11.55
C LEU A 178 4.18 14.29 12.81
N ALA A 179 3.31 14.90 13.62
CA ALA A 179 2.72 14.23 14.79
C ALA A 179 1.77 13.08 14.40
N ALA A 180 1.06 13.18 13.27
CA ALA A 180 0.23 12.11 12.74
C ALA A 180 1.09 10.93 12.23
N PHE A 181 2.13 11.19 11.43
CA PHE A 181 3.07 10.16 10.96
C PHE A 181 3.75 9.39 12.11
N ARG A 182 4.10 10.06 13.20
CA ARG A 182 4.72 9.43 14.38
C ARG A 182 3.80 8.45 15.12
N LYS A 183 2.51 8.47 14.82
CA LYS A 183 1.53 7.51 15.37
C LYS A 183 1.35 6.28 14.49
N GLN A 184 1.84 6.32 13.26
CA GLN A 184 1.75 5.18 12.35
C GLN A 184 2.79 4.12 12.70
N ASP A 185 2.41 2.86 12.57
CA ASP A 185 3.30 1.71 12.59
C ASP A 185 3.73 1.40 11.14
N ILE A 186 5.03 1.53 10.84
CA ILE A 186 5.55 1.45 9.47
C ILE A 186 6.56 0.32 9.38
N VAL A 187 6.25 -0.69 8.56
CA VAL A 187 7.13 -1.81 8.27
C VAL A 187 7.50 -1.81 6.79
N LEU A 188 8.80 -1.76 6.51
CA LEU A 188 9.38 -1.86 5.17
C LEU A 188 10.25 -3.12 5.13
N ALA A 189 9.88 -4.12 4.36
CA ALA A 189 10.65 -5.35 4.23
C ALA A 189 11.17 -5.52 2.80
N VAL A 190 12.44 -5.86 2.66
CA VAL A 190 13.10 -5.99 1.35
C VAL A 190 14.24 -7.00 1.41
N GLY A 191 14.51 -7.68 0.29
CA GLY A 191 15.65 -8.61 0.19
C GLY A 191 16.99 -7.88 0.19
N ARG A 192 18.03 -8.54 0.74
CA ARG A 192 19.42 -8.03 0.73
C ARG A 192 19.93 -7.79 -0.69
N ASP A 193 19.56 -8.69 -1.60
CA ASP A 193 19.99 -8.68 -2.99
C ASP A 193 18.92 -8.11 -3.95
N ASP A 194 17.82 -7.56 -3.38
CA ASP A 194 16.78 -6.89 -4.15
C ASP A 194 17.28 -5.53 -4.68
N PRO A 195 17.20 -5.24 -5.98
CA PRO A 195 17.54 -3.94 -6.54
C PRO A 195 16.78 -2.76 -5.91
N ALA A 196 15.61 -3.00 -5.30
CA ALA A 196 14.85 -1.99 -4.58
C ALA A 196 15.41 -1.64 -3.19
N ARG A 197 16.36 -2.43 -2.65
CA ARG A 197 16.91 -2.24 -1.31
C ARG A 197 17.47 -0.82 -1.07
N PRO A 198 18.32 -0.24 -1.94
CA PRO A 198 18.83 1.11 -1.70
C PRO A 198 17.72 2.16 -1.59
N ASN A 199 16.63 1.99 -2.34
CA ASN A 199 15.47 2.88 -2.28
C ASN A 199 14.75 2.77 -0.93
N ASN A 200 14.61 1.55 -0.38
CA ASN A 200 14.05 1.30 0.95
C ASN A 200 14.91 1.91 2.05
N GLU A 201 16.23 1.76 1.96
CA GLU A 201 17.19 2.33 2.94
C GLU A 201 17.12 3.86 2.93
N VAL A 202 17.08 4.49 1.75
CA VAL A 202 16.93 5.94 1.60
C VAL A 202 15.62 6.42 2.22
N PHE A 203 14.50 5.77 1.90
CA PHE A 203 13.20 6.17 2.43
C PHE A 203 13.11 6.00 3.96
N SER A 204 13.59 4.87 4.49
CA SER A 204 13.70 4.66 5.92
C SER A 204 14.54 5.75 6.60
N GLY A 205 15.68 6.12 6.00
CA GLY A 205 16.52 7.21 6.49
C GLY A 205 15.82 8.57 6.48
N VAL A 206 15.00 8.87 5.46
CA VAL A 206 14.17 10.08 5.41
C VAL A 206 13.18 10.11 6.57
N LEU A 207 12.50 9.00 6.86
CA LEU A 207 11.56 8.89 7.97
C LEU A 207 12.26 9.10 9.32
N TRP A 208 13.39 8.42 9.55
CA TRP A 208 14.20 8.61 10.77
C TRP A 208 14.70 10.05 10.93
N GLY A 209 15.12 10.70 9.83
CA GLY A 209 15.50 12.11 9.85
C GLY A 209 14.38 13.07 10.27
N LYS A 210 13.10 12.63 10.14
CA LYS A 210 11.90 13.35 10.61
C LYS A 210 11.39 12.85 11.97
N GLN A 211 12.15 11.98 12.65
CA GLN A 211 11.76 11.35 13.91
C GLN A 211 10.46 10.52 13.75
N ILE A 212 10.25 9.92 12.59
CA ILE A 212 9.16 8.99 12.33
C ILE A 212 9.73 7.58 12.44
N GLY A 213 9.29 6.85 13.47
CA GLY A 213 9.70 5.46 13.70
C GLY A 213 9.27 4.56 12.55
N ASN A 214 10.17 3.70 12.10
CA ASN A 214 9.86 2.69 11.10
C ASN A 214 10.78 1.48 11.27
N ALA A 215 10.29 0.31 10.87
CA ALA A 215 11.03 -0.94 10.91
C ALA A 215 11.47 -1.33 9.51
N LEU A 216 12.73 -1.06 9.16
CA LEU A 216 13.33 -1.61 7.95
C LEU A 216 13.84 -3.03 8.22
N ARG A 217 13.29 -4.02 7.53
CA ARG A 217 13.59 -5.45 7.65
C ARG A 217 14.30 -5.95 6.39
N ILE A 218 15.56 -6.30 6.53
CA ILE A 218 16.38 -6.85 5.42
C ILE A 218 16.36 -8.38 5.49
N TRP A 219 15.79 -9.00 4.48
CA TRP A 219 15.69 -10.46 4.34
C TRP A 219 16.88 -10.99 3.54
N ASP A 220 17.25 -12.24 3.78
CA ASP A 220 18.35 -12.87 3.03
C ASP A 220 17.96 -13.14 1.58
N GLY A 221 18.92 -12.94 0.67
CA GLY A 221 18.75 -13.14 -0.75
C GLY A 221 17.89 -12.06 -1.43
N TRP A 222 17.35 -12.41 -2.58
CA TRP A 222 16.55 -11.48 -3.41
C TRP A 222 15.18 -11.18 -2.80
N SER A 223 14.49 -12.16 -2.26
CA SER A 223 13.23 -12.04 -1.50
C SER A 223 12.13 -11.18 -2.16
N HIS A 224 12.06 -11.16 -3.50
CA HIS A 224 11.09 -10.37 -4.28
C HIS A 224 10.14 -11.29 -5.05
N ASP A 225 9.45 -12.21 -4.31
CA ASP A 225 8.50 -13.14 -4.88
C ASP A 225 7.51 -13.63 -3.81
N TRP A 226 6.41 -14.24 -4.24
CA TRP A 226 5.29 -14.68 -3.41
C TRP A 226 5.70 -15.56 -2.22
N PRO A 227 6.59 -16.56 -2.32
CA PRO A 227 6.97 -17.39 -1.16
C PRO A 227 7.61 -16.60 -0.02
N TYR A 228 8.22 -15.46 -0.32
CA TYR A 228 8.76 -14.54 0.67
C TYR A 228 7.67 -13.60 1.20
N TRP A 229 6.84 -13.03 0.31
CA TRP A 229 5.75 -12.13 0.70
C TRP A 229 4.70 -12.81 1.56
N GLU A 230 4.42 -14.11 1.36
CA GLU A 230 3.59 -14.92 2.25
C GLU A 230 4.12 -14.91 3.69
N LYS A 231 5.41 -15.19 3.86
CA LYS A 231 6.07 -15.19 5.18
C LYS A 231 6.13 -13.79 5.79
N MET A 232 6.49 -12.79 4.97
CA MET A 232 6.54 -11.39 5.41
C MET A 232 5.15 -10.89 5.84
N ALA A 233 4.11 -11.15 5.05
CA ALA A 233 2.75 -10.76 5.39
C ALA A 233 2.29 -11.38 6.70
N ARG A 234 2.51 -12.69 6.89
CA ARG A 234 2.19 -13.38 8.14
C ARG A 234 2.92 -12.78 9.34
N LEU A 235 4.21 -12.51 9.17
CA LEU A 235 5.06 -12.02 10.26
C LEU A 235 4.71 -10.58 10.68
N TYR A 236 4.41 -9.72 9.70
CA TYR A 236 4.27 -8.29 9.96
C TYR A 236 2.82 -7.80 10.06
N ILE A 237 1.83 -8.65 9.78
CA ILE A 237 0.41 -8.22 9.83
C ILE A 237 0.01 -7.77 11.24
N ALA A 238 0.58 -8.37 12.28
CA ALA A 238 0.33 -8.04 13.66
C ALA A 238 1.16 -6.83 14.18
N GLY A 239 2.14 -6.36 13.42
CA GLY A 239 3.07 -5.29 13.78
C GLY A 239 4.53 -5.70 13.56
N HIS A 240 5.44 -4.87 14.03
CA HIS A 240 6.88 -5.01 13.78
C HIS A 240 7.66 -5.72 14.90
N ASP A 241 7.00 -6.38 15.80
CA ASP A 241 7.60 -7.09 16.93
C ASP A 241 8.46 -8.28 16.52
#